data_bd897698ee8d1dd60fe7b3d62780aff7
#
_entry.id   bd897698ee8d1dd60fe7b3d62780aff7
#
_cell.length_a   1.000
_cell.length_b   1.000
_cell.length_c   1.000
_cell.angle_alpha   90.00
_cell.angle_beta   90.00
_cell.angle_gamma   90.00
#
_symmetry.space_group_name_H-M   'P 1'
#
loop_
_entity.id
_entity.type
_entity.pdbx_description
1 polymer ?
#
loop_
_entity_poly.entity_id
_entity_poly.type
_entity_poly.pdbx_seq_one_letter_code
_entity_poly.pdbx_strand_id
1 'polypeptide(L)'
;MWAHAETDYTKGVFIVNEDWYGHQNSTVNYLMPDDPDGNYWEYRVIQKENPGVELGCTCQFGAIWHDRFYFISKQDKDPGASVAGGRITVADAKTMKVLFQSALIDPSGAQCDGRGFLGITPHKAYISSSNGVWVFNLDTFEVSAMIPGTDNPNAGTDSPNTDPSGSLYFGQSGTMVLSAGKVFLAHQQAGIIVIDPTDDSVAATIDMDVVAEGAGVGSLVVAKDGSVWASVAKNTSGTGATLPYLLRIDPASLSTEVVTLGSGIFAPSNSWYAWTPDTFCASTLENVLYWSGGSNSWFTGKYVFKFDVDTRTAAKIIDLEADGENWKIYGCSMRVHPATDELYVSLYREFSIPTYVTRRYDRNGTLLRDYSMISNYWFPSIPVFPEDAANSALDSVTSAPDHLEGDLYTLSGLLVRPAVAYGAWSGLAPGVYIWHSASATRKILIR
;
A
#
# COMPACT_ATOMS: atom_id res chain seq x y z
N MET A 1 -32.52 25.00 9.20
CA MET A 1 -31.36 24.10 9.17
C MET A 1 -31.13 23.78 7.71
N TRP A 2 -30.07 24.29 7.11
CA TRP A 2 -29.61 23.84 5.79
C TRP A 2 -28.95 22.49 6.00
N ALA A 3 -29.47 21.46 5.37
CA ALA A 3 -28.77 20.19 5.31
C ALA A 3 -27.48 20.44 4.53
N HIS A 4 -26.33 20.35 5.18
CA HIS A 4 -25.07 20.24 4.45
C HIS A 4 -25.19 18.99 3.58
N ALA A 5 -24.93 19.15 2.29
CA ALA A 5 -24.81 17.99 1.42
C ALA A 5 -23.70 17.09 2.02
N GLU A 6 -24.00 15.80 2.15
CA GLU A 6 -23.02 14.81 2.61
C GLU A 6 -21.84 14.82 1.64
N THR A 7 -20.62 14.94 2.15
CA THR A 7 -19.41 14.97 1.30
C THR A 7 -19.26 13.61 0.61
N ASP A 8 -19.09 13.64 -0.69
CA ASP A 8 -18.79 12.42 -1.47
C ASP A 8 -17.28 12.20 -1.51
N TYR A 9 -16.78 11.32 -0.67
CA TYR A 9 -15.36 10.99 -0.53
C TYR A 9 -14.80 10.15 -1.68
N THR A 10 -15.55 9.91 -2.75
CA THR A 10 -15.08 9.11 -3.91
C THR A 10 -14.38 9.93 -5.00
N LYS A 11 -14.22 11.25 -4.83
CA LYS A 11 -13.78 12.17 -5.91
C LYS A 11 -12.46 12.88 -5.66
N GLY A 12 -11.81 12.64 -4.54
CA GLY A 12 -10.58 13.32 -4.18
C GLY A 12 -9.46 12.35 -3.83
N VAL A 13 -8.56 12.81 -2.99
CA VAL A 13 -7.38 12.05 -2.54
C VAL A 13 -7.34 12.05 -1.02
N PHE A 14 -7.26 10.88 -0.44
CA PHE A 14 -7.01 10.77 0.99
C PHE A 14 -5.53 10.90 1.29
N ILE A 15 -5.20 11.67 2.30
CA ILE A 15 -3.85 11.73 2.87
C ILE A 15 -3.92 11.18 4.28
N VAL A 16 -3.47 9.94 4.45
CA VAL A 16 -3.32 9.33 5.76
C VAL A 16 -2.12 9.97 6.44
N ASN A 17 -2.28 10.37 7.69
CA ASN A 17 -1.23 11.00 8.47
C ASN A 17 -0.84 10.08 9.63
N GLU A 18 0.47 9.87 9.78
CA GLU A 18 1.02 9.16 10.93
C GLU A 18 0.75 9.92 12.24
N ASP A 19 0.70 11.22 12.12
CA ASP A 19 0.75 12.20 13.20
C ASP A 19 2.02 12.06 14.09
N TRP A 20 2.38 13.09 14.80
CA TRP A 20 3.63 13.04 15.55
C TRP A 20 3.44 12.31 16.88
N TYR A 21 4.15 11.20 17.01
CA TYR A 21 4.16 10.38 18.23
C TYR A 21 4.37 11.22 19.49
N GLY A 22 3.53 10.98 20.49
CA GLY A 22 3.48 11.73 21.72
C GLY A 22 2.56 12.97 21.72
N HIS A 23 1.83 13.22 20.62
CA HIS A 23 0.94 14.38 20.47
C HIS A 23 -0.52 13.98 20.26
N GLN A 24 -0.80 13.14 19.29
CA GLN A 24 -2.17 12.75 18.94
C GLN A 24 -2.20 11.43 18.18
N ASN A 25 -3.35 10.78 18.16
CA ASN A 25 -3.59 9.64 17.26
C ASN A 25 -3.53 10.06 15.80
N SER A 26 -3.29 9.10 14.94
CA SER A 26 -3.29 9.26 13.49
C SER A 26 -4.60 9.79 12.95
N THR A 27 -4.54 10.46 11.82
CA THR A 27 -5.67 11.08 11.16
C THR A 27 -5.68 10.77 9.68
N VAL A 28 -6.77 11.11 9.01
CA VAL A 28 -6.81 11.15 7.55
C VAL A 28 -7.47 12.46 7.12
N ASN A 29 -6.80 13.16 6.21
CA ASN A 29 -7.30 14.36 5.56
C ASN A 29 -7.74 14.02 4.15
N TYR A 30 -8.72 14.75 3.64
CA TYR A 30 -9.24 14.59 2.29
C TYR A 30 -8.93 15.83 1.47
N LEU A 31 -8.26 15.62 0.35
CA LEU A 31 -7.89 16.64 -0.62
C LEU A 31 -8.86 16.59 -1.80
N MET A 32 -9.47 17.72 -2.12
CA MET A 32 -10.30 17.94 -3.31
C MET A 32 -9.49 18.79 -4.31
N PRO A 33 -8.64 18.18 -5.15
CA PRO A 33 -7.63 18.90 -5.91
C PRO A 33 -8.19 19.86 -6.97
N ASP A 34 -9.40 19.61 -7.42
CA ASP A 34 -10.05 20.37 -8.49
C ASP A 34 -11.27 21.19 -7.99
N ASP A 35 -11.36 21.44 -6.66
CA ASP A 35 -12.41 22.28 -6.10
C ASP A 35 -12.34 23.69 -6.70
N PRO A 36 -13.42 24.19 -7.33
CA PRO A 36 -13.40 25.48 -8.04
C PRO A 36 -13.33 26.69 -7.11
N ASP A 37 -13.76 26.54 -5.86
CA ASP A 37 -13.80 27.59 -4.86
C ASP A 37 -12.51 27.66 -4.02
N GLY A 38 -11.58 26.71 -4.25
CA GLY A 38 -10.32 26.64 -3.53
C GLY A 38 -10.41 26.03 -2.13
N ASN A 39 -11.54 25.40 -1.80
CA ASN A 39 -11.73 24.67 -0.54
C ASN A 39 -11.14 23.26 -0.65
N TYR A 40 -9.82 23.19 -0.81
CA TYR A 40 -9.16 21.93 -1.15
C TYR A 40 -9.15 20.89 -0.03
N TRP A 41 -9.31 21.26 1.24
CA TRP A 41 -9.07 20.37 2.36
C TRP A 41 -10.29 20.16 3.24
N GLU A 42 -10.58 18.90 3.54
CA GLU A 42 -11.29 18.47 4.73
C GLU A 42 -10.34 17.72 5.67
N TYR A 43 -10.23 18.21 6.89
CA TYR A 43 -9.31 17.66 7.87
C TYR A 43 -9.98 16.67 8.80
N ARG A 44 -9.24 15.59 9.20
CA ARG A 44 -9.65 14.62 10.20
C ARG A 44 -11.01 13.99 9.88
N VAL A 45 -11.16 13.50 8.64
CA VAL A 45 -12.46 13.04 8.14
C VAL A 45 -13.03 11.86 8.93
N ILE A 46 -12.21 10.97 9.51
CA ILE A 46 -12.71 9.91 10.41
C ILE A 46 -13.38 10.51 11.64
N GLN A 47 -12.72 11.43 12.32
CA GLN A 47 -13.24 12.08 13.52
C GLN A 47 -14.46 12.96 13.20
N LYS A 48 -14.45 13.63 12.04
CA LYS A 48 -15.57 14.44 11.56
C LYS A 48 -16.81 13.58 11.35
N GLU A 49 -16.68 12.48 10.66
CA GLU A 49 -17.81 11.60 10.31
C GLU A 49 -18.22 10.67 11.47
N ASN A 50 -17.35 10.45 12.46
CA ASN A 50 -17.57 9.55 13.59
C ASN A 50 -17.18 10.25 14.91
N PRO A 51 -18.01 11.15 15.46
CA PRO A 51 -17.67 11.86 16.68
C PRO A 51 -17.30 10.94 17.84
N GLY A 52 -16.11 11.15 18.43
CA GLY A 52 -15.59 10.34 19.52
C GLY A 52 -14.83 9.08 19.10
N VAL A 53 -14.69 8.83 17.81
CA VAL A 53 -13.86 7.75 17.25
C VAL A 53 -12.53 8.32 16.77
N GLU A 54 -11.43 7.63 17.07
CA GLU A 54 -10.07 7.97 16.67
C GLU A 54 -9.45 6.81 15.86
N LEU A 55 -8.48 7.11 15.01
CA LEU A 55 -7.58 6.08 14.47
C LEU A 55 -6.56 5.65 15.54
N GLY A 56 -5.81 4.60 15.27
CA GLY A 56 -4.68 4.20 16.10
C GLY A 56 -3.52 5.20 16.02
N CYS A 57 -2.39 4.80 16.56
CA CYS A 57 -1.16 5.60 16.57
C CYS A 57 -0.21 5.14 15.47
N THR A 58 0.49 6.09 14.84
CA THR A 58 1.51 5.82 13.83
C THR A 58 0.94 4.96 12.67
N CYS A 59 -0.18 5.43 12.09
CA CYS A 59 -0.80 4.81 10.93
C CYS A 59 0.00 5.15 9.68
N GLN A 60 0.76 4.18 9.19
CA GLN A 60 1.60 4.34 7.99
C GLN A 60 1.04 3.59 6.79
N PHE A 61 -0.12 2.99 6.92
CA PHE A 61 -0.77 2.24 5.86
C PHE A 61 -2.25 2.56 5.77
N GLY A 62 -2.71 2.77 4.54
CA GLY A 62 -4.10 2.87 4.17
C GLY A 62 -4.31 2.29 2.78
N ALA A 63 -5.40 1.55 2.60
CA ALA A 63 -5.80 1.02 1.30
C ALA A 63 -7.31 0.95 1.18
N ILE A 64 -7.82 1.24 -0.02
CA ILE A 64 -9.20 0.98 -0.37
C ILE A 64 -9.25 -0.36 -1.10
N TRP A 65 -10.10 -1.28 -0.60
CA TRP A 65 -10.39 -2.56 -1.21
C TRP A 65 -11.89 -2.72 -1.35
N HIS A 66 -12.38 -2.81 -2.58
CA HIS A 66 -13.79 -2.69 -2.91
C HIS A 66 -14.40 -1.36 -2.43
N ASP A 67 -15.38 -1.40 -1.56
CA ASP A 67 -16.09 -0.24 -1.01
C ASP A 67 -15.63 0.18 0.40
N ARG A 68 -14.51 -0.38 0.87
CA ARG A 68 -14.01 -0.20 2.24
C ARG A 68 -12.60 0.36 2.27
N PHE A 69 -12.36 1.23 3.24
CA PHE A 69 -11.05 1.78 3.52
C PHE A 69 -10.47 1.11 4.77
N TYR A 70 -9.30 0.51 4.63
CA TYR A 70 -8.56 -0.19 5.69
C TYR A 70 -7.39 0.66 6.14
N PHE A 71 -7.35 0.96 7.44
CA PHE A 71 -6.24 1.64 8.09
C PHE A 71 -5.53 0.65 9.01
N ILE A 72 -4.22 0.55 8.87
CA ILE A 72 -3.39 -0.32 9.71
C ILE A 72 -2.39 0.54 10.46
N SER A 73 -2.54 0.58 11.79
CA SER A 73 -1.72 1.35 12.69
C SER A 73 -0.75 0.46 13.47
N LYS A 74 0.40 1.01 13.84
CA LYS A 74 1.36 0.28 14.68
C LYS A 74 0.77 -0.01 16.06
N GLN A 75 0.16 0.98 16.66
CA GLN A 75 -0.39 0.92 18.02
C GLN A 75 -1.85 1.37 18.02
N ASP A 76 -2.58 0.97 19.02
CA ASP A 76 -3.99 1.32 19.19
C ASP A 76 -4.21 2.74 19.71
N LYS A 77 -3.18 3.33 20.36
CA LYS A 77 -3.28 4.66 20.96
C LYS A 77 -1.93 5.36 21.06
N ASP A 78 -1.91 6.65 20.77
CA ASP A 78 -0.77 7.53 21.04
C ASP A 78 -0.67 7.87 22.55
N PRO A 79 0.54 7.97 23.13
CA PRO A 79 0.70 8.39 24.53
C PRO A 79 0.09 9.76 24.85
N GLY A 80 0.04 10.68 23.88
CA GLY A 80 -0.57 12.01 24.04
C GLY A 80 -2.08 12.04 23.80
N ALA A 81 -2.68 10.96 23.33
CA ALA A 81 -4.12 10.89 23.05
C ALA A 81 -4.92 10.46 24.28
N SER A 82 -6.16 10.96 24.41
CA SER A 82 -7.08 10.57 25.49
C SER A 82 -7.97 9.38 25.11
N VAL A 83 -8.25 9.18 23.84
CA VAL A 83 -9.12 8.12 23.31
C VAL A 83 -8.26 7.07 22.60
N ALA A 84 -8.51 5.80 22.86
CA ALA A 84 -7.92 4.72 22.09
C ALA A 84 -8.63 4.62 20.73
N GLY A 85 -7.83 4.40 19.69
CA GLY A 85 -8.31 4.01 18.37
C GLY A 85 -8.16 2.50 18.16
N GLY A 86 -7.70 2.09 16.98
CA GLY A 86 -7.48 0.68 16.66
C GLY A 86 -6.23 0.45 15.84
N ARG A 87 -5.60 -0.70 16.02
CA ARG A 87 -4.57 -1.17 15.08
C ARG A 87 -5.16 -1.51 13.72
N ILE A 88 -6.40 -1.99 13.71
CA ILE A 88 -7.19 -2.18 12.49
C ILE A 88 -8.41 -1.26 12.58
N THR A 89 -8.61 -0.42 11.59
CA THR A 89 -9.85 0.35 11.42
C THR A 89 -10.37 0.14 10.00
N VAL A 90 -11.64 -0.20 9.88
CA VAL A 90 -12.33 -0.35 8.60
C VAL A 90 -13.45 0.68 8.51
N ALA A 91 -13.44 1.48 7.46
CA ALA A 91 -14.48 2.46 7.20
C ALA A 91 -15.13 2.20 5.83
N ASP A 92 -16.37 2.64 5.66
CA ASP A 92 -16.98 2.76 4.34
C ASP A 92 -16.24 3.84 3.54
N ALA A 93 -15.72 3.51 2.36
CA ALA A 93 -14.84 4.39 1.60
C ALA A 93 -15.55 5.62 1.02
N LYS A 94 -16.88 5.57 0.90
CA LYS A 94 -17.67 6.68 0.37
C LYS A 94 -18.10 7.68 1.45
N THR A 95 -18.45 7.18 2.63
CA THR A 95 -19.01 7.99 3.72
C THR A 95 -18.04 8.22 4.86
N MET A 96 -16.93 7.49 4.89
CA MET A 96 -15.95 7.46 5.98
C MET A 96 -16.53 7.07 7.34
N LYS A 97 -17.71 6.41 7.35
CA LYS A 97 -18.28 5.83 8.57
C LYS A 97 -17.52 4.59 8.96
N VAL A 98 -17.06 4.53 10.20
CA VAL A 98 -16.33 3.38 10.74
C VAL A 98 -17.29 2.20 10.89
N LEU A 99 -16.93 1.09 10.26
CA LEU A 99 -17.66 -0.18 10.27
C LEU A 99 -17.10 -1.14 11.32
N PHE A 100 -15.79 -1.10 11.55
CA PHE A 100 -15.11 -1.97 12.48
C PHE A 100 -13.84 -1.32 13.02
N GLN A 101 -13.49 -1.65 14.25
CA GLN A 101 -12.23 -1.25 14.85
C GLN A 101 -11.75 -2.29 15.86
N SER A 102 -10.46 -2.62 15.83
CA SER A 102 -9.82 -3.53 16.78
C SER A 102 -8.52 -2.96 17.31
N ALA A 103 -8.33 -3.03 18.61
CA ALA A 103 -7.05 -2.71 19.26
C ALA A 103 -6.00 -3.80 19.03
N LEU A 104 -6.40 -5.00 18.61
CA LEU A 104 -5.53 -6.16 18.45
C LEU A 104 -5.42 -6.57 16.98
N ILE A 105 -4.22 -7.01 16.57
CA ILE A 105 -3.99 -7.83 15.37
C ILE A 105 -3.81 -9.28 15.80
N ASP A 106 -2.98 -9.55 16.80
CA ASP A 106 -2.84 -10.88 17.38
C ASP A 106 -4.00 -11.17 18.33
N PRO A 107 -4.87 -12.17 18.04
CA PRO A 107 -6.01 -12.51 18.91
C PRO A 107 -5.60 -12.97 20.31
N SER A 108 -4.36 -13.41 20.51
CA SER A 108 -3.86 -13.78 21.85
C SER A 108 -3.62 -12.57 22.76
N GLY A 109 -3.64 -11.35 22.20
CA GLY A 109 -3.31 -10.13 22.91
C GLY A 109 -1.81 -9.86 23.01
N ALA A 110 -0.96 -10.67 22.37
CA ALA A 110 0.46 -10.38 22.29
C ALA A 110 0.70 -9.09 21.49
N GLN A 111 1.77 -8.39 21.82
CA GLN A 111 2.09 -7.17 21.08
C GLN A 111 2.38 -7.47 19.62
N CYS A 112 1.69 -6.76 18.76
CA CYS A 112 1.73 -6.97 17.33
C CYS A 112 1.46 -5.63 16.64
N ASP A 113 2.53 -4.99 16.18
CA ASP A 113 2.43 -3.71 15.47
C ASP A 113 2.03 -3.93 14.01
N GLY A 114 1.02 -3.22 13.53
CA GLY A 114 0.56 -3.32 12.15
C GLY A 114 1.56 -2.71 11.16
N ARG A 115 1.63 -3.30 9.96
CA ARG A 115 2.50 -2.84 8.86
C ARG A 115 1.76 -2.59 7.56
N GLY A 116 0.86 -3.49 7.14
CA GLY A 116 0.15 -3.36 5.89
C GLY A 116 -1.05 -4.29 5.79
N PHE A 117 -1.84 -4.07 4.75
CA PHE A 117 -3.00 -4.86 4.38
C PHE A 117 -2.91 -5.22 2.90
N LEU A 118 -3.34 -6.42 2.54
CA LEU A 118 -3.48 -6.86 1.16
C LEU A 118 -4.79 -7.64 1.00
N GLY A 119 -5.70 -7.14 0.17
CA GLY A 119 -6.89 -7.87 -0.24
C GLY A 119 -6.51 -9.06 -1.14
N ILE A 120 -7.04 -10.24 -0.85
CA ILE A 120 -6.73 -11.48 -1.59
C ILE A 120 -7.96 -11.90 -2.41
N THR A 121 -9.11 -11.96 -1.77
CA THR A 121 -10.40 -12.27 -2.39
C THR A 121 -11.46 -11.31 -1.82
N PRO A 122 -12.69 -11.30 -2.32
CA PRO A 122 -13.77 -10.51 -1.70
C PRO A 122 -14.03 -10.84 -0.22
N HIS A 123 -13.56 -12.00 0.26
CA HIS A 123 -13.82 -12.52 1.61
C HIS A 123 -12.57 -12.63 2.49
N LYS A 124 -11.38 -12.51 1.90
CA LYS A 124 -10.11 -12.74 2.59
C LYS A 124 -9.07 -11.67 2.27
N ALA A 125 -8.37 -11.20 3.29
CA ALA A 125 -7.21 -10.35 3.18
C ALA A 125 -6.09 -10.86 4.10
N TYR A 126 -4.90 -10.28 3.92
CA TYR A 126 -3.77 -10.46 4.82
C TYR A 126 -3.40 -9.14 5.49
N ILE A 127 -2.98 -9.24 6.74
CA ILE A 127 -2.40 -8.12 7.51
C ILE A 127 -0.97 -8.51 7.86
N SER A 128 0.00 -7.74 7.38
CA SER A 128 1.39 -7.87 7.81
C SER A 128 1.65 -7.07 9.07
N SER A 129 2.55 -7.57 9.89
CA SER A 129 2.82 -7.02 11.21
C SER A 129 4.27 -7.24 11.65
N SER A 130 4.61 -6.71 12.82
CA SER A 130 5.90 -6.99 13.47
C SER A 130 6.08 -8.46 13.84
N ASN A 131 5.01 -9.25 13.94
CA ASN A 131 5.05 -10.65 14.37
C ASN A 131 4.95 -11.65 13.23
N GLY A 132 4.40 -11.25 12.09
CA GLY A 132 4.14 -12.13 10.96
C GLY A 132 2.98 -11.63 10.10
N VAL A 133 2.44 -12.52 9.26
CA VAL A 133 1.27 -12.24 8.42
C VAL A 133 0.06 -12.97 8.96
N TRP A 134 -1.04 -12.24 9.09
CA TRP A 134 -2.30 -12.70 9.68
C TRP A 134 -3.40 -12.77 8.63
N VAL A 135 -4.18 -13.84 8.65
CA VAL A 135 -5.37 -14.00 7.81
C VAL A 135 -6.52 -13.19 8.42
N PHE A 136 -7.11 -12.32 7.61
CA PHE A 136 -8.21 -11.45 7.99
C PHE A 136 -9.45 -11.76 7.17
N ASN A 137 -10.55 -12.09 7.85
CA ASN A 137 -11.84 -12.35 7.24
C ASN A 137 -12.57 -11.03 6.97
N LEU A 138 -12.90 -10.75 5.71
CA LEU A 138 -13.52 -9.50 5.29
C LEU A 138 -15.04 -9.45 5.52
N ASP A 139 -15.69 -10.60 5.78
CA ASP A 139 -17.14 -10.66 6.06
C ASP A 139 -17.41 -10.41 7.55
N THR A 140 -16.57 -10.97 8.43
CA THR A 140 -16.72 -10.89 9.89
C THR A 140 -15.80 -9.90 10.57
N PHE A 141 -14.76 -9.40 9.86
CA PHE A 141 -13.66 -8.58 10.37
C PHE A 141 -12.85 -9.27 11.49
N GLU A 142 -12.76 -10.59 11.44
CA GLU A 142 -11.97 -11.35 12.41
C GLU A 142 -10.57 -11.66 11.87
N VAL A 143 -9.57 -11.46 12.72
CA VAL A 143 -8.23 -12.01 12.49
C VAL A 143 -8.25 -13.46 12.98
N SER A 144 -7.89 -14.41 12.11
CA SER A 144 -7.98 -15.82 12.44
C SER A 144 -6.64 -16.43 12.86
N ALA A 145 -5.75 -16.67 11.92
CA ALA A 145 -4.48 -17.36 12.16
C ALA A 145 -3.31 -16.61 11.52
N MET A 146 -2.15 -16.72 12.12
CA MET A 146 -0.89 -16.33 11.48
C MET A 146 -0.48 -17.40 10.46
N ILE A 147 -0.01 -16.96 9.30
CA ILE A 147 0.50 -17.87 8.26
C ILE A 147 1.82 -18.46 8.73
N PRO A 148 1.93 -19.80 8.89
CA PRO A 148 3.16 -20.44 9.35
C PRO A 148 4.34 -20.13 8.43
N GLY A 149 5.50 -19.84 9.01
CA GLY A 149 6.72 -19.49 8.26
C GLY A 149 6.84 -18.01 7.87
N THR A 150 5.89 -17.16 8.28
CA THR A 150 6.00 -15.71 8.18
C THR A 150 6.30 -15.06 9.54
N ASP A 151 6.45 -15.85 10.56
CA ASP A 151 6.61 -15.42 11.94
C ASP A 151 7.95 -14.69 12.17
N ASN A 152 7.88 -13.70 13.05
CA ASN A 152 9.09 -13.09 13.61
C ASN A 152 9.63 -14.01 14.70
N PRO A 153 10.81 -14.65 14.50
CA PRO A 153 11.36 -15.61 15.46
C PRO A 153 11.74 -14.96 16.79
N ASN A 154 11.78 -13.63 16.83
CA ASN A 154 12.13 -12.88 18.04
C ASN A 154 10.89 -12.33 18.76
N ALA A 155 9.70 -12.48 18.20
CA ALA A 155 8.47 -11.96 18.81
C ALA A 155 8.27 -12.55 20.22
N GLY A 156 7.89 -11.69 21.18
CA GLY A 156 7.60 -12.10 22.56
C GLY A 156 8.83 -12.43 23.41
N THR A 157 10.04 -12.28 22.90
CA THR A 157 11.27 -12.59 23.68
C THR A 157 11.68 -11.45 24.61
N ASP A 158 11.26 -10.23 24.34
CA ASP A 158 11.58 -9.02 25.14
C ASP A 158 10.37 -8.12 25.36
N SER A 159 10.56 -7.12 26.23
CA SER A 159 9.60 -6.04 26.36
C SER A 159 9.76 -5.04 25.20
N PRO A 160 8.85 -5.02 24.27
CA PRO A 160 9.12 -4.58 22.92
C PRO A 160 8.93 -3.10 22.66
N ASN A 161 8.35 -2.36 23.58
CA ASN A 161 7.81 -1.02 23.28
C ASN A 161 8.78 0.13 23.46
N THR A 162 9.92 -0.08 24.09
CA THR A 162 10.83 0.99 24.49
C THR A 162 12.19 0.93 23.83
N ASP A 163 12.53 -0.19 23.22
CA ASP A 163 13.78 -0.37 22.50
C ASP A 163 13.50 -0.79 21.05
N PRO A 164 13.61 0.14 20.09
CA PRO A 164 13.42 -0.15 18.68
C PRO A 164 14.50 -1.08 18.07
N SER A 165 15.60 -1.31 18.78
CA SER A 165 16.56 -2.37 18.44
C SER A 165 16.19 -3.73 19.03
N GLY A 166 15.11 -3.80 19.81
CA GLY A 166 14.63 -5.02 20.42
C GLY A 166 13.99 -6.01 19.45
N SER A 167 13.63 -7.15 19.99
CA SER A 167 13.17 -8.31 19.23
C SER A 167 11.93 -8.04 18.35
N LEU A 168 11.03 -7.15 18.77
CA LEU A 168 9.84 -6.80 18.01
C LEU A 168 10.17 -6.23 16.63
N TYR A 169 11.25 -5.48 16.50
CA TYR A 169 11.67 -4.83 15.26
C TYR A 169 12.79 -5.57 14.53
N PHE A 170 12.98 -6.83 14.84
CA PHE A 170 14.00 -7.67 14.23
C PHE A 170 13.42 -9.00 13.74
N GLY A 171 13.00 -9.03 12.48
CA GLY A 171 12.33 -10.16 11.85
C GLY A 171 10.88 -9.86 11.45
N GLN A 172 10.58 -8.59 11.16
CA GLN A 172 9.25 -8.12 10.82
C GLN A 172 8.81 -8.55 9.42
N SER A 173 7.50 -8.67 9.25
CA SER A 173 6.82 -8.77 7.96
C SER A 173 6.36 -7.39 7.51
N GLY A 174 6.73 -6.97 6.30
CA GLY A 174 6.49 -5.62 5.76
C GLY A 174 5.51 -5.59 4.60
N THR A 175 5.97 -5.03 3.48
CA THR A 175 5.16 -4.86 2.26
C THR A 175 4.75 -6.20 1.68
N MET A 176 3.50 -6.30 1.24
CA MET A 176 2.94 -7.45 0.52
C MET A 176 2.40 -7.01 -0.83
N VAL A 177 2.59 -7.84 -1.86
CA VAL A 177 1.99 -7.65 -3.18
C VAL A 177 1.47 -8.97 -3.73
N LEU A 178 0.40 -8.91 -4.54
CA LEU A 178 -0.19 -10.07 -5.21
C LEU A 178 0.15 -10.02 -6.69
N SER A 179 0.76 -11.08 -7.22
CA SER A 179 0.97 -11.25 -8.67
C SER A 179 0.92 -12.72 -9.06
N ALA A 180 0.36 -13.02 -10.23
CA ALA A 180 0.20 -14.38 -10.76
C ALA A 180 -0.39 -15.38 -9.73
N GLY A 181 -1.33 -14.94 -8.90
CA GLY A 181 -1.98 -15.77 -7.89
C GLY A 181 -1.12 -16.11 -6.67
N LYS A 182 0.05 -15.47 -6.51
CA LYS A 182 0.94 -15.64 -5.35
C LYS A 182 1.11 -14.30 -4.63
N VAL A 183 1.25 -14.35 -3.32
CA VAL A 183 1.61 -13.19 -2.50
C VAL A 183 3.10 -13.18 -2.25
N PHE A 184 3.73 -12.06 -2.54
CA PHE A 184 5.14 -11.81 -2.25
C PHE A 184 5.21 -10.88 -1.04
N LEU A 185 5.90 -11.32 -0.02
CA LEU A 185 6.06 -10.62 1.26
C LEU A 185 7.51 -10.20 1.46
N ALA A 186 7.77 -8.94 1.70
CA ALA A 186 9.06 -8.49 2.21
C ALA A 186 9.18 -8.87 3.69
N HIS A 187 10.10 -9.79 4.02
CA HIS A 187 10.39 -10.19 5.38
C HIS A 187 11.82 -9.79 5.74
N GLN A 188 11.97 -9.06 6.84
CA GLN A 188 13.22 -8.40 7.22
C GLN A 188 14.44 -9.32 7.21
N GLN A 189 14.31 -10.54 7.72
CA GLN A 189 15.42 -11.50 7.83
C GLN A 189 15.41 -12.57 6.76
N ALA A 190 14.24 -13.04 6.34
CA ALA A 190 14.14 -14.16 5.39
C ALA A 190 14.26 -13.73 3.92
N GLY A 191 14.21 -12.42 3.63
CA GLY A 191 14.16 -11.93 2.25
C GLY A 191 12.73 -11.87 1.73
N ILE A 192 12.41 -12.49 0.60
CA ILE A 192 11.07 -12.42 0.02
C ILE A 192 10.39 -13.78 0.17
N ILE A 193 9.36 -13.82 1.02
CA ILE A 193 8.53 -15.00 1.23
C ILE A 193 7.41 -15.02 0.18
N VAL A 194 7.24 -16.15 -0.49
CA VAL A 194 6.16 -16.38 -1.46
C VAL A 194 5.09 -17.24 -0.81
N ILE A 195 3.89 -16.74 -0.72
CA ILE A 195 2.75 -17.40 -0.08
C ILE A 195 1.76 -17.83 -1.16
N ASP A 196 1.27 -19.08 -1.08
CA ASP A 196 0.10 -19.52 -1.83
C ASP A 196 -1.16 -19.12 -1.06
N PRO A 197 -1.97 -18.18 -1.59
CA PRO A 197 -3.16 -17.74 -0.86
C PRO A 197 -4.34 -18.71 -0.97
N THR A 198 -4.20 -19.85 -1.64
CA THR A 198 -5.28 -20.84 -1.73
C THR A 198 -5.38 -21.69 -0.45
N ASP A 199 -4.25 -21.94 0.20
CA ASP A 199 -4.15 -22.71 1.45
C ASP A 199 -3.40 -21.99 2.57
N ASP A 200 -3.02 -20.72 2.34
CA ASP A 200 -2.30 -19.87 3.28
C ASP A 200 -0.96 -20.47 3.74
N SER A 201 -0.22 -21.04 2.80
CA SER A 201 1.07 -21.68 3.05
C SER A 201 2.25 -20.96 2.37
N VAL A 202 3.44 -21.08 2.93
CA VAL A 202 4.67 -20.60 2.30
C VAL A 202 5.08 -21.59 1.19
N ALA A 203 5.06 -21.13 -0.05
CA ALA A 203 5.43 -21.92 -1.23
C ALA A 203 6.92 -21.86 -1.54
N ALA A 204 7.58 -20.72 -1.27
CA ALA A 204 9.00 -20.50 -1.54
C ALA A 204 9.54 -19.32 -0.73
N THR A 205 10.87 -19.22 -0.70
CA THR A 205 11.58 -18.03 -0.19
C THR A 205 12.68 -17.65 -1.17
N ILE A 206 12.81 -16.38 -1.49
CA ILE A 206 13.87 -15.82 -2.31
C ILE A 206 14.84 -15.11 -1.37
N ASP A 207 16.02 -15.66 -1.22
CA ASP A 207 17.10 -15.08 -0.41
C ASP A 207 17.67 -13.85 -1.13
N MET A 208 17.93 -12.77 -0.41
CA MET A 208 18.50 -11.56 -0.96
C MET A 208 20.00 -11.67 -1.27
N ASP A 209 20.67 -12.74 -0.85
CA ASP A 209 22.04 -13.07 -1.26
C ASP A 209 22.17 -13.27 -2.79
N VAL A 210 21.08 -13.48 -3.51
CA VAL A 210 21.05 -13.43 -4.99
C VAL A 210 21.51 -12.08 -5.55
N VAL A 211 21.40 -11.01 -4.76
CA VAL A 211 21.87 -9.67 -5.13
C VAL A 211 23.28 -9.41 -4.59
N ALA A 212 23.48 -9.61 -3.31
CA ALA A 212 24.77 -9.46 -2.63
C ALA A 212 24.72 -10.18 -1.28
N GLU A 213 25.85 -10.72 -0.84
CA GLU A 213 25.97 -11.40 0.45
C GLU A 213 25.50 -10.53 1.62
N GLY A 214 24.57 -11.03 2.41
CA GLY A 214 23.99 -10.35 3.56
C GLY A 214 23.06 -9.17 3.22
N ALA A 215 22.65 -9.01 1.97
CA ALA A 215 21.67 -8.02 1.58
C ALA A 215 20.31 -8.31 2.23
N GLY A 216 19.52 -7.25 2.43
CA GLY A 216 18.14 -7.32 2.88
C GLY A 216 17.15 -6.87 1.79
N VAL A 217 15.91 -7.25 1.95
CA VAL A 217 14.81 -6.68 1.16
C VAL A 217 14.38 -5.34 1.75
N GLY A 218 13.93 -4.42 0.92
CA GLY A 218 13.24 -3.20 1.34
C GLY A 218 11.73 -3.38 1.23
N SER A 219 11.15 -2.90 0.13
CA SER A 219 9.73 -3.02 -0.19
C SER A 219 9.51 -3.70 -1.54
N LEU A 220 8.25 -4.00 -1.84
CA LEU A 220 7.82 -4.69 -3.04
C LEU A 220 6.80 -3.87 -3.80
N VAL A 221 6.81 -3.97 -5.12
CA VAL A 221 5.79 -3.41 -6.01
C VAL A 221 5.57 -4.35 -7.20
N VAL A 222 4.37 -4.32 -7.77
CA VAL A 222 4.06 -5.02 -9.02
C VAL A 222 4.05 -4.01 -10.15
N ALA A 223 4.87 -4.25 -11.17
CA ALA A 223 4.86 -3.45 -12.40
C ALA A 223 3.65 -3.80 -13.28
N LYS A 224 3.34 -2.96 -14.26
CA LYS A 224 2.21 -3.16 -15.16
C LYS A 224 2.28 -4.47 -15.95
N ASP A 225 3.47 -4.97 -16.25
CA ASP A 225 3.68 -6.26 -16.91
C ASP A 225 3.46 -7.48 -15.98
N GLY A 226 3.12 -7.24 -14.72
CA GLY A 226 2.92 -8.26 -13.69
C GLY A 226 4.19 -8.72 -13.00
N SER A 227 5.37 -8.28 -13.43
CA SER A 227 6.62 -8.60 -12.72
C SER A 227 6.67 -7.95 -11.34
N VAL A 228 7.22 -8.67 -10.37
CA VAL A 228 7.43 -8.16 -9.01
C VAL A 228 8.82 -7.52 -8.92
N TRP A 229 8.89 -6.37 -8.29
CA TRP A 229 10.13 -5.63 -8.09
C TRP A 229 10.36 -5.36 -6.62
N ALA A 230 11.60 -5.58 -6.19
CA ALA A 230 12.02 -5.33 -4.81
C ALA A 230 13.11 -4.25 -4.76
N SER A 231 13.02 -3.37 -3.79
CA SER A 231 14.15 -2.55 -3.36
C SER A 231 15.11 -3.38 -2.50
N VAL A 232 16.40 -3.02 -2.55
CA VAL A 232 17.47 -3.80 -1.93
C VAL A 232 18.15 -2.99 -0.83
N ALA A 233 17.98 -3.43 0.41
CA ALA A 233 18.68 -2.86 1.55
C ALA A 233 20.11 -3.44 1.67
N LYS A 234 21.03 -2.67 2.25
CA LYS A 234 22.41 -3.09 2.43
C LYS A 234 22.54 -4.32 3.34
N ASN A 235 21.65 -4.48 4.27
CA ASN A 235 21.59 -5.60 5.21
C ASN A 235 20.16 -5.75 5.74
N THR A 236 19.94 -6.80 6.53
CA THR A 236 18.64 -7.09 7.14
C THR A 236 18.18 -6.08 8.19
N SER A 237 19.05 -5.26 8.76
CA SER A 237 18.66 -4.19 9.68
C SER A 237 18.07 -2.96 8.97
N GLY A 238 18.39 -2.76 7.68
CA GLY A 238 17.75 -1.81 6.78
C GLY A 238 17.64 -0.38 7.29
N THR A 239 18.67 0.14 7.95
CA THR A 239 18.65 1.48 8.56
C THR A 239 19.05 2.58 7.58
N GLY A 240 18.32 2.72 6.48
CA GLY A 240 18.50 3.80 5.52
C GLY A 240 19.65 3.64 4.53
N ALA A 241 20.44 2.57 4.62
CA ALA A 241 21.44 2.23 3.63
C ALA A 241 20.83 1.30 2.58
N THR A 242 20.97 1.67 1.30
CA THR A 242 20.50 0.85 0.18
C THR A 242 21.68 0.51 -0.74
N LEU A 243 21.52 -0.59 -1.45
CA LEU A 243 22.42 -0.94 -2.56
C LEU A 243 21.85 -0.36 -3.86
N PRO A 244 22.70 -0.03 -4.85
CA PRO A 244 22.26 0.57 -6.11
C PRO A 244 21.62 -0.47 -7.04
N TYR A 245 20.71 -1.28 -6.53
CA TYR A 245 20.08 -2.36 -7.26
C TYR A 245 18.57 -2.34 -7.05
N LEU A 246 17.84 -2.85 -8.06
CA LEU A 246 16.49 -3.38 -7.93
C LEU A 246 16.55 -4.88 -8.27
N LEU A 247 15.73 -5.68 -7.60
CA LEU A 247 15.55 -7.09 -7.93
C LEU A 247 14.22 -7.27 -8.63
N ARG A 248 14.25 -7.74 -9.89
CA ARG A 248 13.06 -8.16 -10.63
C ARG A 248 12.82 -9.65 -10.39
N ILE A 249 11.57 -10.02 -10.22
CA ILE A 249 11.12 -11.39 -10.02
C ILE A 249 10.02 -11.68 -11.04
N ASP A 250 10.18 -12.75 -11.81
CA ASP A 250 9.09 -13.31 -12.59
C ASP A 250 8.15 -14.08 -11.65
N PRO A 251 6.87 -13.67 -11.52
CA PRO A 251 5.99 -14.25 -10.50
C PRO A 251 5.55 -15.69 -10.79
N ALA A 252 5.65 -16.15 -12.04
CA ALA A 252 5.29 -17.51 -12.42
C ALA A 252 6.42 -18.50 -12.12
N SER A 253 7.63 -18.20 -12.61
CA SER A 253 8.81 -19.06 -12.47
C SER A 253 9.65 -18.83 -11.22
N LEU A 254 9.46 -17.69 -10.55
CA LEU A 254 10.28 -17.17 -9.43
C LEU A 254 11.74 -16.90 -9.83
N SER A 255 12.03 -16.82 -11.13
CA SER A 255 13.37 -16.42 -11.60
C SER A 255 13.63 -14.94 -11.31
N THR A 256 14.88 -14.63 -11.00
CA THR A 256 15.30 -13.29 -10.57
C THR A 256 16.26 -12.65 -11.57
N GLU A 257 16.19 -11.32 -11.67
CA GLU A 257 17.09 -10.48 -12.45
C GLU A 257 17.56 -9.31 -11.56
N VAL A 258 18.87 -9.16 -11.37
CA VAL A 258 19.44 -8.01 -10.65
C VAL A 258 19.66 -6.87 -11.63
N VAL A 259 19.02 -5.74 -11.38
CA VAL A 259 19.13 -4.53 -12.20
C VAL A 259 19.97 -3.49 -11.46
N THR A 260 21.10 -3.11 -12.02
CA THR A 260 21.97 -2.08 -11.47
C THR A 260 21.44 -0.69 -11.83
N LEU A 261 21.27 0.15 -10.84
CA LEU A 261 20.90 1.55 -11.04
C LEU A 261 22.11 2.38 -11.50
N GLY A 262 21.86 3.33 -12.40
CA GLY A 262 22.89 4.21 -12.93
C GLY A 262 23.47 5.17 -11.88
N SER A 263 24.60 5.78 -12.22
CA SER A 263 25.22 6.80 -11.37
C SER A 263 24.28 7.97 -11.11
N GLY A 264 24.19 8.39 -9.84
CA GLY A 264 23.31 9.49 -9.42
C GLY A 264 21.84 9.06 -9.20
N ILE A 265 21.50 7.79 -9.41
CA ILE A 265 20.19 7.22 -9.08
C ILE A 265 20.31 6.53 -7.72
N PHE A 266 19.52 7.00 -6.75
CA PHE A 266 19.45 6.41 -5.42
C PHE A 266 18.30 5.43 -5.38
N ALA A 267 18.51 4.23 -4.85
CA ALA A 267 17.46 3.21 -4.70
C ALA A 267 16.39 3.64 -3.70
N PRO A 268 15.16 3.08 -3.80
CA PRO A 268 14.14 3.28 -2.77
C PRO A 268 14.66 2.73 -1.43
N SER A 269 14.25 3.35 -0.33
CA SER A 269 14.75 3.05 1.00
C SER A 269 13.62 3.08 2.03
N ASN A 270 13.28 1.90 2.55
CA ASN A 270 12.49 1.79 3.77
C ASN A 270 13.42 1.79 4.99
N SER A 271 12.84 1.88 6.19
CA SER A 271 13.53 1.60 7.44
C SER A 271 12.85 0.46 8.17
N TRP A 272 13.58 -0.59 8.46
CA TRP A 272 13.12 -1.66 9.33
C TRP A 272 13.15 -1.28 10.82
N TYR A 273 14.00 -0.32 11.17
CA TYR A 273 14.03 0.24 12.50
C TYR A 273 12.73 0.99 12.81
N ALA A 274 11.97 0.53 13.77
CA ALA A 274 10.64 1.02 14.08
C ALA A 274 9.70 1.10 12.86
N TRP A 275 10.05 0.46 11.77
CA TRP A 275 9.37 0.40 10.48
C TRP A 275 8.90 1.76 9.93
N THR A 276 9.47 2.15 8.84
CA THR A 276 8.96 3.26 8.01
C THR A 276 9.01 2.81 6.55
N PRO A 277 7.87 2.66 5.87
CA PRO A 277 7.84 2.22 4.48
C PRO A 277 8.42 3.30 3.55
N ASP A 278 8.80 2.91 2.35
CA ASP A 278 9.24 3.82 1.31
C ASP A 278 8.10 4.22 0.34
N THR A 279 8.45 5.07 -0.62
CA THR A 279 7.55 5.56 -1.66
C THR A 279 7.48 4.66 -2.90
N PHE A 280 8.08 3.47 -2.88
CA PHE A 280 8.15 2.62 -4.06
C PHE A 280 6.76 2.25 -4.56
N CYS A 281 6.41 2.68 -5.78
CA CYS A 281 5.09 2.50 -6.37
C CYS A 281 5.18 2.36 -7.89
N ALA A 282 4.13 1.82 -8.50
CA ALA A 282 4.05 1.55 -9.93
C ALA A 282 2.91 2.33 -10.57
N SER A 283 3.09 2.71 -11.83
CA SER A 283 2.00 3.19 -12.68
C SER A 283 1.09 2.03 -13.09
N THR A 284 -0.20 2.30 -13.17
CA THR A 284 -1.19 1.40 -13.76
C THR A 284 -1.33 1.61 -15.27
N LEU A 285 -0.90 2.76 -15.79
CA LEU A 285 -1.06 3.16 -17.19
C LEU A 285 0.17 2.85 -18.05
N GLU A 286 1.37 2.95 -17.48
CA GLU A 286 2.66 2.72 -18.16
C GLU A 286 3.46 1.63 -17.41
N ASN A 287 4.39 0.95 -18.10
CA ASN A 287 5.28 -0.02 -17.44
C ASN A 287 6.46 0.70 -16.76
N VAL A 288 6.14 1.52 -15.76
CA VAL A 288 7.11 2.35 -15.03
C VAL A 288 6.90 2.27 -13.53
N LEU A 289 8.00 2.46 -12.80
CA LEU A 289 8.04 2.53 -11.34
C LEU A 289 8.49 3.92 -10.90
N TYR A 290 8.06 4.34 -9.71
CA TYR A 290 8.46 5.59 -9.09
C TYR A 290 8.90 5.38 -7.66
N TRP A 291 9.86 6.18 -7.18
CA TRP A 291 10.25 6.22 -5.78
C TRP A 291 10.97 7.50 -5.42
N SER A 292 11.05 7.81 -4.13
CA SER A 292 11.92 8.85 -3.60
C SER A 292 13.23 8.27 -3.07
N GLY A 293 14.31 9.04 -3.17
CA GLY A 293 15.61 8.66 -2.67
C GLY A 293 16.53 9.87 -2.49
N GLY A 294 17.80 9.63 -2.20
CA GLY A 294 18.83 10.68 -2.16
C GLY A 294 18.91 11.43 -0.85
N SER A 295 18.60 10.80 0.26
CA SER A 295 18.82 11.35 1.60
C SER A 295 19.76 10.45 2.40
N ASN A 296 20.49 11.04 3.32
CA ASN A 296 21.24 10.31 4.33
C ASN A 296 20.39 10.01 5.60
N SER A 297 19.14 10.41 5.59
CA SER A 297 18.21 10.22 6.69
C SER A 297 17.33 9.00 6.44
N TRP A 298 17.02 8.26 7.46
CA TRP A 298 16.28 6.99 7.41
C TRP A 298 14.90 7.09 6.75
N PHE A 299 14.25 8.22 6.86
CA PHE A 299 12.83 8.35 6.55
C PHE A 299 12.55 9.32 5.42
N THR A 300 13.58 9.95 4.85
CA THR A 300 13.37 11.10 3.99
C THR A 300 14.03 10.96 2.64
N GLY A 301 13.35 11.43 1.62
CA GLY A 301 13.88 11.60 0.27
C GLY A 301 13.80 13.05 -0.18
N LYS A 302 14.70 13.43 -1.09
CA LYS A 302 14.74 14.77 -1.71
C LYS A 302 14.56 14.74 -3.21
N TYR A 303 14.71 13.56 -3.82
CA TYR A 303 14.60 13.36 -5.25
C TYR A 303 13.49 12.34 -5.52
N VAL A 304 12.81 12.48 -6.66
CA VAL A 304 11.93 11.44 -7.18
C VAL A 304 12.52 10.90 -8.47
N PHE A 305 12.52 9.59 -8.56
CA PHE A 305 13.01 8.85 -9.72
C PHE A 305 11.86 8.15 -10.42
N LYS A 306 11.93 8.12 -11.77
CA LYS A 306 11.09 7.31 -12.65
C LYS A 306 11.96 6.24 -13.28
N PHE A 307 11.51 4.99 -13.27
CA PHE A 307 12.21 3.85 -13.85
C PHE A 307 11.34 3.22 -14.91
N ASP A 308 11.87 3.13 -16.12
CA ASP A 308 11.24 2.42 -17.23
C ASP A 308 11.58 0.93 -17.13
N VAL A 309 10.55 0.12 -16.93
CA VAL A 309 10.68 -1.32 -16.73
C VAL A 309 11.16 -2.04 -17.98
N ASP A 310 10.77 -1.56 -19.17
CA ASP A 310 11.11 -2.22 -20.45
C ASP A 310 12.58 -1.97 -20.82
N THR A 311 13.07 -0.74 -20.62
CA THR A 311 14.43 -0.36 -20.97
C THR A 311 15.43 -0.51 -19.84
N ARG A 312 14.98 -0.78 -18.60
CA ARG A 312 15.83 -0.85 -17.38
C ARG A 312 16.56 0.47 -17.09
N THR A 313 15.98 1.61 -17.44
CA THR A 313 16.58 2.91 -17.25
C THR A 313 15.84 3.75 -16.22
N ALA A 314 16.58 4.46 -15.37
CA ALA A 314 16.03 5.39 -14.38
C ALA A 314 16.44 6.82 -14.67
N ALA A 315 15.56 7.76 -14.36
CA ALA A 315 15.85 9.19 -14.44
C ALA A 315 15.33 9.90 -13.18
N LYS A 316 16.07 10.91 -12.71
CA LYS A 316 15.57 11.85 -11.69
C LYS A 316 14.57 12.80 -12.36
N ILE A 317 13.33 12.85 -11.86
CA ILE A 317 12.25 13.68 -12.42
C ILE A 317 11.85 14.83 -11.49
N ILE A 318 12.09 14.73 -10.18
CA ILE A 318 11.87 15.83 -9.24
C ILE A 318 13.12 16.02 -8.39
N ASP A 319 13.49 17.28 -8.18
CA ASP A 319 14.61 17.70 -7.35
C ASP A 319 14.13 18.77 -6.36
N LEU A 320 13.84 18.36 -5.12
CA LEU A 320 13.37 19.28 -4.08
C LEU A 320 14.49 20.18 -3.52
N GLU A 321 15.76 19.86 -3.76
CA GLU A 321 16.86 20.75 -3.38
C GLU A 321 16.92 22.00 -4.26
N ALA A 322 16.49 21.88 -5.52
CA ALA A 322 16.46 23.00 -6.45
C ALA A 322 15.47 24.10 -6.04
N ASP A 323 14.47 23.78 -5.24
CA ASP A 323 13.47 24.76 -4.76
C ASP A 323 14.07 25.72 -3.71
N GLY A 324 15.18 25.36 -3.05
CA GLY A 324 15.79 26.13 -1.97
C GLY A 324 14.95 26.21 -0.68
N GLU A 325 13.81 25.52 -0.61
CA GLU A 325 12.84 25.58 0.50
C GLU A 325 13.02 24.50 1.56
N ASN A 326 14.00 23.61 1.40
CA ASN A 326 14.30 22.50 2.29
C ASN A 326 13.14 21.49 2.49
N TRP A 327 12.28 21.33 1.48
CA TRP A 327 11.25 20.31 1.49
C TRP A 327 11.82 18.91 1.41
N LYS A 328 11.16 17.96 2.09
CA LYS A 328 11.53 16.54 2.14
C LYS A 328 10.29 15.67 2.03
N ILE A 329 10.44 14.49 1.47
CA ILE A 329 9.43 13.43 1.44
C ILE A 329 9.67 12.55 2.66
N TYR A 330 8.64 12.31 3.46
CA TYR A 330 8.70 11.44 4.63
C TYR A 330 8.09 10.06 4.32
N GLY A 331 8.83 9.01 4.61
CA GLY A 331 8.31 7.64 4.50
C GLY A 331 7.64 7.37 3.14
N CYS A 332 6.42 6.91 3.17
CA CYS A 332 5.61 6.53 2.01
C CYS A 332 4.69 7.65 1.48
N SER A 333 4.99 8.91 1.78
CA SER A 333 4.11 10.06 1.49
C SER A 333 4.05 10.48 0.01
N MET A 334 4.33 9.56 -0.90
CA MET A 334 4.17 9.73 -2.35
C MET A 334 3.47 8.51 -2.95
N ARG A 335 2.52 8.76 -3.83
CA ARG A 335 1.88 7.72 -4.67
C ARG A 335 1.54 8.29 -6.04
N VAL A 336 1.45 7.39 -7.01
CA VAL A 336 0.97 7.69 -8.35
C VAL A 336 -0.54 7.46 -8.42
N HIS A 337 -1.26 8.43 -9.01
CA HIS A 337 -2.71 8.34 -9.17
C HIS A 337 -3.06 7.32 -10.27
N PRO A 338 -3.89 6.29 -9.98
CA PRO A 338 -4.07 5.15 -10.89
C PRO A 338 -4.73 5.50 -12.23
N ALA A 339 -5.53 6.55 -12.28
CA ALA A 339 -6.24 6.94 -13.49
C ALA A 339 -5.53 8.00 -14.34
N THR A 340 -4.58 8.77 -13.78
CA THR A 340 -3.95 9.92 -14.46
C THR A 340 -2.43 9.85 -14.55
N ASP A 341 -1.78 8.96 -13.81
CA ASP A 341 -0.33 8.90 -13.59
C ASP A 341 0.26 10.18 -12.97
N GLU A 342 -0.57 11.01 -12.36
CA GLU A 342 -0.09 12.16 -11.59
C GLU A 342 0.50 11.70 -10.26
N LEU A 343 1.57 12.36 -9.83
CA LEU A 343 2.21 12.08 -8.55
C LEU A 343 1.66 13.02 -7.48
N TYR A 344 1.14 12.46 -6.41
CA TYR A 344 0.80 13.19 -5.20
C TYR A 344 1.89 12.98 -4.17
N VAL A 345 2.54 14.08 -3.78
CA VAL A 345 3.74 14.07 -2.93
C VAL A 345 3.50 14.97 -1.75
N SER A 346 3.38 14.41 -0.55
CA SER A 346 3.26 15.20 0.67
C SER A 346 4.64 15.44 1.27
N LEU A 347 4.88 16.70 1.62
CA LEU A 347 6.20 17.21 2.00
C LEU A 347 6.15 17.83 3.40
N TYR A 348 7.28 17.73 4.08
CA TYR A 348 7.55 18.44 5.34
C TYR A 348 8.91 19.13 5.27
N ARG A 349 9.17 20.07 6.17
CA ARG A 349 10.47 20.77 6.23
C ARG A 349 11.38 20.23 7.32
N GLU A 350 10.89 20.25 8.55
CA GLU A 350 11.63 19.83 9.74
C GLU A 350 10.70 19.15 10.73
N PHE A 351 11.21 18.24 11.53
CA PHE A 351 10.41 17.56 12.56
C PHE A 351 9.86 18.51 13.64
N SER A 352 10.57 19.60 13.93
CA SER A 352 10.13 20.59 14.92
C SER A 352 9.15 21.64 14.38
N ILE A 353 8.89 21.67 13.08
CA ILE A 353 8.04 22.68 12.44
C ILE A 353 6.87 21.97 11.77
N PRO A 354 5.64 22.07 12.32
CA PRO A 354 4.45 21.39 11.79
C PRO A 354 3.92 22.09 10.53
N THR A 355 4.75 22.17 9.50
CA THR A 355 4.44 22.78 8.21
C THR A 355 4.52 21.73 7.11
N TYR A 356 3.41 21.58 6.39
CA TYR A 356 3.25 20.56 5.37
C TYR A 356 2.59 21.14 4.13
N VAL A 357 2.91 20.53 2.98
CA VAL A 357 2.26 20.79 1.70
C VAL A 357 2.12 19.48 0.94
N THR A 358 1.00 19.28 0.27
CA THR A 358 0.89 18.23 -0.74
C THR A 358 1.05 18.87 -2.11
N ARG A 359 1.96 18.32 -2.92
CA ARG A 359 2.21 18.75 -4.30
C ARG A 359 1.65 17.73 -5.28
N ARG A 360 1.02 18.23 -6.34
CA ARG A 360 0.58 17.43 -7.48
C ARG A 360 1.53 17.70 -8.65
N TYR A 361 2.15 16.65 -9.16
CA TYR A 361 3.04 16.70 -10.33
C TYR A 361 2.47 15.86 -11.46
N ASP A 362 2.82 16.18 -12.71
CA ASP A 362 2.58 15.26 -13.80
C ASP A 362 3.53 14.05 -13.71
N ARG A 363 3.31 13.03 -14.54
CA ARG A 363 4.11 11.80 -14.59
C ARG A 363 5.59 12.00 -14.97
N ASN A 364 5.98 13.19 -15.38
CA ASN A 364 7.35 13.56 -15.73
C ASN A 364 8.00 14.48 -14.70
N GLY A 365 7.31 14.78 -13.60
CA GLY A 365 7.82 15.60 -12.51
C GLY A 365 7.59 17.11 -12.67
N THR A 366 6.76 17.54 -13.62
CA THR A 366 6.37 18.96 -13.72
C THR A 366 5.37 19.29 -12.63
N LEU A 367 5.66 20.28 -11.80
CA LEU A 367 4.73 20.73 -10.74
C LEU A 367 3.47 21.34 -11.37
N LEU A 368 2.32 20.78 -10.99
CA LEU A 368 1.01 21.23 -11.42
C LEU A 368 0.36 22.17 -10.39
N ARG A 369 0.44 21.82 -9.11
CA ARG A 369 -0.16 22.61 -8.03
C ARG A 369 0.39 22.25 -6.64
N ASP A 370 0.40 23.27 -5.77
CA ASP A 370 0.65 23.14 -4.33
C ASP A 370 -0.66 23.23 -3.55
N TYR A 371 -0.81 22.38 -2.53
CA TYR A 371 -1.95 22.38 -1.60
C TYR A 371 -1.40 22.51 -0.17
N SER A 372 -1.31 23.77 0.32
CA SER A 372 -0.85 24.03 1.69
C SER A 372 -1.83 23.46 2.72
N MET A 373 -1.30 22.84 3.74
CA MET A 373 -2.08 22.33 4.87
C MET A 373 -2.05 23.33 6.03
N ILE A 374 -3.10 23.37 6.84
CA ILE A 374 -3.05 24.11 8.10
C ILE A 374 -1.97 23.53 9.00
N SER A 375 -1.43 24.37 9.90
CA SER A 375 -0.39 23.92 10.83
C SER A 375 -0.96 22.93 11.85
N ASN A 376 -0.40 21.73 11.89
CA ASN A 376 -0.65 20.66 12.86
C ASN A 376 0.44 19.60 12.69
N TYR A 377 0.47 18.59 13.57
CA TYR A 377 1.46 17.51 13.55
C TYR A 377 1.08 16.37 12.60
N TRP A 378 0.72 16.69 11.35
CA TRP A 378 0.16 15.71 10.42
C TRP A 378 1.10 14.53 10.06
N PHE A 379 2.36 14.78 9.76
CA PHE A 379 3.26 13.78 9.20
C PHE A 379 2.56 12.87 8.18
N PRO A 380 2.25 13.38 6.98
CA PRO A 380 1.58 12.60 5.95
C PRO A 380 2.36 11.33 5.63
N SER A 381 1.70 10.18 5.68
CA SER A 381 2.34 8.88 5.53
C SER A 381 2.05 8.20 4.20
N ILE A 382 0.84 8.34 3.68
CA ILE A 382 0.46 7.72 2.40
C ILE A 382 -0.74 8.43 1.75
N PRO A 383 -0.65 8.83 0.46
CA PRO A 383 -1.81 9.15 -0.37
C PRO A 383 -2.59 7.88 -0.77
N VAL A 384 -3.92 7.93 -0.70
CA VAL A 384 -4.81 6.83 -1.10
C VAL A 384 -5.91 7.38 -2.00
N PHE A 385 -6.20 6.66 -3.08
CA PHE A 385 -7.12 7.11 -4.10
C PHE A 385 -8.41 6.26 -4.09
N PRO A 386 -9.60 6.86 -4.18
CA PRO A 386 -10.85 6.11 -4.30
C PRO A 386 -10.89 5.16 -5.51
N GLU A 387 -10.21 5.50 -6.59
CA GLU A 387 -10.10 4.69 -7.81
C GLU A 387 -9.29 3.41 -7.59
N ASP A 388 -8.51 3.30 -6.52
CA ASP A 388 -7.79 2.07 -6.17
C ASP A 388 -8.77 0.91 -5.98
N ALA A 389 -9.97 1.18 -5.47
CA ALA A 389 -11.03 0.20 -5.34
C ALA A 389 -11.52 -0.37 -6.68
N ALA A 390 -11.55 0.45 -7.73
CA ALA A 390 -11.95 0.02 -9.07
C ALA A 390 -10.88 -0.89 -9.70
N ASN A 391 -9.60 -0.59 -9.47
CA ASN A 391 -8.48 -1.38 -9.98
C ASN A 391 -8.36 -2.73 -9.24
N SER A 392 -8.52 -2.74 -7.92
CA SER A 392 -8.50 -3.98 -7.14
C SER A 392 -9.66 -4.93 -7.48
N ALA A 393 -10.80 -4.40 -7.94
CA ALA A 393 -11.91 -5.20 -8.43
C ALA A 393 -11.64 -5.82 -9.82
N LEU A 394 -10.75 -5.22 -10.63
CA LEU A 394 -10.33 -5.73 -11.93
C LEU A 394 -9.30 -6.87 -11.80
N ASP A 395 -8.38 -6.79 -10.83
CA ASP A 395 -7.36 -7.82 -10.60
C ASP A 395 -7.96 -9.15 -10.11
N SER A 396 -9.12 -9.13 -9.46
CA SER A 396 -9.87 -10.35 -9.13
C SER A 396 -10.46 -11.08 -10.34
N VAL A 397 -10.43 -10.47 -11.54
CA VAL A 397 -10.99 -11.04 -12.77
C VAL A 397 -9.97 -11.88 -13.56
N THR A 398 -8.67 -11.79 -13.25
CA THR A 398 -7.62 -12.39 -14.11
C THR A 398 -7.16 -13.79 -13.72
N SER A 399 -7.72 -14.43 -12.70
CA SER A 399 -7.35 -15.81 -12.33
C SER A 399 -8.52 -16.78 -12.23
N ALA A 400 -9.29 -16.91 -13.31
CA ALA A 400 -10.03 -18.16 -13.49
C ALA A 400 -9.06 -19.16 -14.16
N PRO A 401 -8.92 -20.39 -13.64
CA PRO A 401 -8.10 -21.39 -14.31
C PRO A 401 -8.59 -21.61 -15.74
N ASP A 402 -7.66 -21.72 -16.68
CA ASP A 402 -7.86 -21.81 -18.15
C ASP A 402 -8.76 -22.96 -18.65
N HIS A 403 -9.46 -23.65 -17.77
CA HIS A 403 -10.25 -24.84 -18.06
C HIS A 403 -11.67 -24.85 -17.48
N LEU A 404 -12.16 -23.71 -16.92
CA LEU A 404 -13.54 -23.66 -16.46
C LEU A 404 -14.50 -23.43 -17.63
N GLU A 405 -15.44 -24.35 -17.82
CA GLU A 405 -16.58 -24.17 -18.69
C GLU A 405 -17.76 -23.58 -17.90
N GLY A 406 -18.48 -22.67 -18.52
CA GLY A 406 -19.67 -22.04 -17.96
C GLY A 406 -20.62 -21.54 -19.03
N ASP A 407 -21.81 -21.18 -18.65
CA ASP A 407 -22.82 -20.64 -19.53
C ASP A 407 -22.70 -19.11 -19.66
N LEU A 408 -22.85 -18.58 -20.86
CA LEU A 408 -22.79 -17.15 -21.13
C LEU A 408 -24.21 -16.60 -21.33
N TYR A 409 -24.55 -15.55 -20.58
CA TYR A 409 -25.86 -14.90 -20.60
C TYR A 409 -25.74 -13.41 -20.97
N THR A 410 -26.83 -12.86 -21.51
CA THR A 410 -27.01 -11.38 -21.54
C THR A 410 -27.26 -10.85 -20.14
N LEU A 411 -27.21 -9.53 -19.95
CA LEU A 411 -27.63 -8.88 -18.68
C LEU A 411 -29.10 -9.11 -18.33
N SER A 412 -29.95 -9.43 -19.34
CA SER A 412 -31.36 -9.77 -19.13
C SER A 412 -31.59 -11.24 -18.78
N GLY A 413 -30.51 -12.04 -18.63
CA GLY A 413 -30.58 -13.45 -18.28
C GLY A 413 -30.86 -14.40 -19.45
N LEU A 414 -30.81 -13.92 -20.72
CA LEU A 414 -30.94 -14.79 -21.87
C LEU A 414 -29.63 -15.54 -22.11
N LEU A 415 -29.70 -16.87 -22.21
CA LEU A 415 -28.55 -17.72 -22.55
C LEU A 415 -28.05 -17.41 -23.97
N VAL A 416 -26.76 -17.04 -24.10
CA VAL A 416 -26.11 -16.73 -25.37
C VAL A 416 -25.31 -17.92 -25.89
N ARG A 417 -24.54 -18.56 -25.00
CA ARG A 417 -23.77 -19.78 -25.31
C ARG A 417 -23.69 -20.69 -24.08
N PRO A 418 -24.01 -21.98 -24.18
CA PRO A 418 -23.75 -22.95 -23.13
C PRO A 418 -22.30 -23.46 -23.19
N ALA A 419 -21.77 -23.90 -22.05
CA ALA A 419 -20.49 -24.61 -21.93
C ALA A 419 -19.31 -23.92 -22.63
N VAL A 420 -19.14 -22.63 -22.39
CA VAL A 420 -18.05 -21.82 -22.98
C VAL A 420 -16.87 -21.79 -22.04
N ALA A 421 -15.67 -22.12 -22.52
CA ALA A 421 -14.45 -21.93 -21.75
C ALA A 421 -14.25 -20.45 -21.42
N TYR A 422 -13.83 -20.14 -20.20
CA TYR A 422 -13.55 -18.75 -19.81
C TYR A 422 -12.48 -18.16 -20.74
N GLY A 423 -12.75 -16.99 -21.31
CA GLY A 423 -11.86 -16.35 -22.29
C GLY A 423 -12.20 -16.63 -23.76
N ALA A 424 -13.06 -17.61 -24.09
CA ALA A 424 -13.43 -17.95 -25.47
C ALA A 424 -14.57 -17.07 -26.03
N TRP A 425 -14.32 -15.76 -26.13
CA TRP A 425 -15.33 -14.75 -26.48
C TRP A 425 -15.40 -14.40 -27.95
N SER A 426 -14.68 -15.09 -28.82
CA SER A 426 -14.64 -14.79 -30.24
C SER A 426 -16.04 -14.89 -30.90
N GLY A 427 -16.37 -13.92 -31.76
CA GLY A 427 -17.63 -13.86 -32.48
C GLY A 427 -18.85 -13.41 -31.68
N LEU A 428 -18.64 -12.85 -30.47
CA LEU A 428 -19.70 -12.14 -29.74
C LEU A 428 -19.82 -10.70 -30.24
N ALA A 429 -21.03 -10.16 -30.27
CA ALA A 429 -21.25 -8.75 -30.51
C ALA A 429 -20.72 -7.91 -29.37
N PRO A 430 -20.32 -6.63 -29.60
CA PRO A 430 -20.00 -5.72 -28.52
C PRO A 430 -21.15 -5.62 -27.51
N GLY A 431 -20.83 -5.72 -26.22
CA GLY A 431 -21.85 -5.70 -25.19
C GLY A 431 -21.36 -6.24 -23.85
N VAL A 432 -22.27 -6.25 -22.87
CA VAL A 432 -22.02 -6.78 -21.52
C VAL A 432 -22.73 -8.11 -21.36
N TYR A 433 -21.99 -9.12 -20.91
CA TYR A 433 -22.45 -10.48 -20.70
C TYR A 433 -22.15 -10.95 -19.28
N ILE A 434 -22.86 -11.98 -18.85
CA ILE A 434 -22.59 -12.70 -17.60
C ILE A 434 -22.15 -14.12 -17.96
N TRP A 435 -20.94 -14.48 -17.60
CA TRP A 435 -20.47 -15.85 -17.66
C TRP A 435 -20.67 -16.49 -16.28
N HIS A 436 -21.28 -17.68 -16.25
CA HIS A 436 -21.62 -18.39 -15.02
C HIS A 436 -21.23 -19.87 -15.11
N SER A 437 -20.45 -20.34 -14.13
CA SER A 437 -20.07 -21.75 -13.96
C SER A 437 -20.51 -22.25 -12.58
N ALA A 438 -20.29 -23.53 -12.31
CA ALA A 438 -20.57 -24.12 -11.00
C ALA A 438 -19.83 -23.45 -9.82
N SER A 439 -18.70 -22.81 -10.10
CA SER A 439 -17.81 -22.21 -9.08
C SER A 439 -17.66 -20.69 -9.18
N ALA A 440 -18.13 -20.05 -10.26
CA ALA A 440 -17.92 -18.61 -10.46
C ALA A 440 -18.98 -17.97 -11.34
N THR A 441 -19.26 -16.68 -11.08
CA THR A 441 -20.04 -15.81 -11.97
C THR A 441 -19.18 -14.58 -12.29
N ARG A 442 -19.09 -14.21 -13.58
CA ARG A 442 -18.26 -13.10 -14.04
C ARG A 442 -19.02 -12.21 -15.03
N LYS A 443 -18.82 -10.91 -14.91
CA LYS A 443 -19.30 -9.92 -15.88
C LYS A 443 -18.23 -9.71 -16.96
N ILE A 444 -18.60 -9.86 -18.21
CA ILE A 444 -17.69 -9.78 -19.38
C ILE A 444 -18.09 -8.58 -20.23
N LEU A 445 -17.12 -7.74 -20.59
CA LEU A 445 -17.31 -6.63 -21.53
C LEU A 445 -16.63 -6.98 -22.85
N ILE A 446 -17.41 -7.11 -23.92
CA ILE A 446 -16.93 -7.26 -25.30
C ILE A 446 -16.95 -5.88 -25.97
N ARG A 447 -15.82 -5.45 -26.48
CA ARG A 447 -15.62 -4.15 -27.15
C ARG A 447 -15.57 -4.29 -28.66
#